data_1e5f9e417ad36369119bbe66d97c44b0
#
_entry.id   1e5f9e417ad36369119bbe66d97c44b0
#
_cell.length_a   1.000
_cell.length_b   1.000
_cell.length_c   1.000
_cell.angle_alpha   90.00
_cell.angle_beta   90.00
_cell.angle_gamma   90.00
#
_symmetry.space_group_name_H-M   'P 1'
#
loop_
_entity.id
_entity.type
_entity.pdbx_description
1 polymer ?
#
loop_
_entity_poly.entity_id
_entity_poly.type
_entity_poly.pdbx_seq_one_letter_code
_entity_poly.pdbx_strand_id
1 'polypeptide(L)'
;MAISRAQLLKELLPGLNALFGLEYARYGEEHKEFFDTETSERSFEEETKLSGFSAAPVKNEGSAIAYDNGQEVFTARYTHETIALGFSLTEEAIEDNLYDSLSARYTKALARAMSYTKQTKAAAVLNNGFSASYPGGDGVALFSTAHPLVSGGTNSNTPAVQADLNETSLEAAVIQIAAWTDERGLLIAAKPRKLIVPPNLMFVATRLLETELRVGTSDNDINAIKNNGSIPEGYTVNHFLTDANGWYLTTDVPNGLKHFVRTPLSTSMDGDFDTGNTRYKARERYSFGVSDPLGIFGSPGST
;
A
#
# COMPACT_ATOMS: atom_id res chain seq x y z
N MET A 1 37.38 31.99 22.99
CA MET A 1 37.25 31.28 21.70
C MET A 1 35.82 31.46 21.27
N ALA A 2 35.55 32.23 20.23
CA ALA A 2 34.17 32.33 19.70
C ALA A 2 33.86 31.03 18.98
N ILE A 3 32.84 30.33 19.41
CA ILE A 3 32.29 29.13 18.71
C ILE A 3 31.76 29.66 17.39
N SER A 4 32.32 29.22 16.27
CA SER A 4 31.86 29.67 14.97
C SER A 4 30.47 29.05 14.68
N ARG A 5 29.58 29.83 14.07
CA ARG A 5 28.24 29.39 13.64
C ARG A 5 28.29 28.09 12.82
N ALA A 6 29.32 27.92 11.98
CA ALA A 6 29.55 26.70 11.19
C ALA A 6 29.85 25.47 12.08
N GLN A 7 30.44 25.66 13.25
CA GLN A 7 30.72 24.60 14.21
C GLN A 7 29.43 24.17 14.94
N LEU A 8 28.62 25.14 15.36
CA LEU A 8 27.32 24.89 15.99
C LEU A 8 26.36 24.10 15.06
N LEU A 9 26.30 24.48 13.79
CA LEU A 9 25.49 23.77 12.78
C LEU A 9 25.97 22.33 12.56
N LYS A 10 27.28 22.09 12.59
CA LYS A 10 27.86 20.75 12.43
C LYS A 10 27.57 19.84 13.62
N GLU A 11 27.49 20.37 14.83
CA GLU A 11 27.18 19.60 16.03
C GLU A 11 25.69 19.37 16.22
N LEU A 12 24.83 20.31 15.82
CA LEU A 12 23.38 20.23 15.95
C LEU A 12 22.78 19.22 14.98
N LEU A 13 23.27 19.16 13.73
CA LEU A 13 22.70 18.32 12.67
C LEU A 13 22.67 16.82 13.01
N PRO A 14 23.74 16.18 13.54
CA PRO A 14 23.70 14.77 13.90
C PRO A 14 22.66 14.47 14.99
N GLY A 15 22.51 15.34 15.98
CA GLY A 15 21.51 15.21 17.04
C GLY A 15 20.09 15.29 16.53
N LEU A 16 19.79 16.26 15.65
CA LEU A 16 18.47 16.38 15.02
C LEU A 16 18.16 15.21 14.09
N ASN A 17 19.14 14.74 13.33
CA ASN A 17 18.95 13.57 12.45
C ASN A 17 18.69 12.29 13.25
N ALA A 18 19.42 12.07 14.34
CA ALA A 18 19.17 10.93 15.23
C ALA A 18 17.78 11.00 15.86
N LEU A 19 17.37 12.17 16.36
CA LEU A 19 16.06 12.39 16.94
C LEU A 19 14.94 12.21 15.90
N PHE A 20 15.14 12.74 14.70
CA PHE A 20 14.20 12.55 13.58
C PHE A 20 14.03 11.06 13.25
N GLY A 21 15.13 10.33 13.10
CA GLY A 21 15.11 8.91 12.81
C GLY A 21 14.40 8.08 13.87
N LEU A 22 14.68 8.33 15.15
CA LEU A 22 14.01 7.68 16.28
C LEU A 22 12.50 7.95 16.31
N GLU A 23 12.09 9.20 16.11
CA GLU A 23 10.69 9.56 16.13
C GLU A 23 9.95 9.06 14.88
N TYR A 24 10.59 9.09 13.70
CA TYR A 24 10.01 8.55 12.48
C TYR A 24 9.77 7.03 12.59
N ALA A 25 10.75 6.28 13.11
CA ALA A 25 10.64 4.85 13.32
C ALA A 25 9.58 4.45 14.36
N ARG A 26 9.21 5.37 15.27
CA ARG A 26 8.16 5.15 16.27
C ARG A 26 6.78 4.98 15.64
N TYR A 27 6.54 5.64 14.51
CA TYR A 27 5.29 5.48 13.75
C TYR A 27 5.46 4.28 12.82
N GLY A 28 4.76 3.18 13.12
CA GLY A 28 4.81 1.97 12.30
C GLY A 28 4.49 2.25 10.83
N GLU A 29 5.20 1.61 9.94
CA GLU A 29 4.96 1.73 8.50
C GLU A 29 3.91 0.70 8.06
N GLU A 30 2.63 0.95 8.40
CA GLU A 30 1.50 0.04 8.13
C GLU A 30 1.38 -0.35 6.65
N HIS A 31 1.77 0.54 5.74
CA HIS A 31 1.72 0.28 4.30
C HIS A 31 2.64 -0.87 3.87
N LYS A 32 3.73 -1.14 4.58
CA LYS A 32 4.64 -2.25 4.25
C LYS A 32 4.04 -3.63 4.45
N GLU A 33 2.94 -3.70 5.20
CA GLU A 33 2.24 -4.96 5.45
C GLU A 33 1.49 -5.49 4.22
N PHE A 34 1.25 -4.63 3.21
CA PHE A 34 0.46 -4.98 2.03
C PHE A 34 0.93 -4.37 0.71
N PHE A 35 1.93 -3.46 0.72
CA PHE A 35 2.60 -2.98 -0.48
C PHE A 35 3.96 -3.65 -0.67
N ASP A 36 4.22 -4.15 -1.86
CA ASP A 36 5.56 -4.56 -2.26
C ASP A 36 6.39 -3.32 -2.57
N THR A 37 7.54 -3.17 -1.89
CA THR A 37 8.39 -1.99 -2.03
C THR A 37 9.54 -2.26 -2.98
N GLU A 38 9.65 -1.44 -4.02
CA GLU A 38 10.70 -1.47 -5.01
C GLU A 38 11.41 -0.11 -5.11
N THR A 39 12.65 -0.11 -5.60
CA THR A 39 13.41 1.11 -5.84
C THR A 39 13.29 1.52 -7.30
N SER A 40 13.22 2.84 -7.56
CA SER A 40 13.15 3.42 -8.89
C SER A 40 14.31 4.37 -9.14
N GLU A 41 14.82 4.38 -10.35
CA GLU A 41 15.87 5.33 -10.80
C GLU A 41 15.32 6.36 -11.80
N ARG A 42 14.05 6.25 -12.20
CA ARG A 42 13.40 7.09 -13.22
C ARG A 42 12.50 8.17 -12.58
N SER A 43 11.95 9.04 -13.38
CA SER A 43 10.98 10.06 -12.97
C SER A 43 9.58 9.48 -12.76
N PHE A 44 9.28 8.38 -13.43
CA PHE A 44 8.06 7.56 -13.33
C PHE A 44 8.42 6.12 -13.65
N GLU A 45 7.62 5.17 -13.20
CA GLU A 45 7.69 3.77 -13.61
C GLU A 45 6.43 3.38 -14.38
N GLU A 46 6.60 2.46 -15.32
CA GLU A 46 5.51 1.88 -16.10
C GLU A 46 5.62 0.37 -16.06
N GLU A 47 4.54 -0.27 -15.64
CA GLU A 47 4.42 -1.72 -15.63
C GLU A 47 3.34 -2.15 -16.62
N THR A 48 3.74 -2.88 -17.63
CA THR A 48 2.86 -3.39 -18.67
C THR A 48 2.43 -4.81 -18.32
N LYS A 49 1.11 -5.04 -18.21
CA LYS A 49 0.54 -6.37 -18.06
C LYS A 49 0.55 -7.08 -19.41
N LEU A 50 1.01 -8.33 -19.42
CA LEU A 50 1.03 -9.20 -20.60
C LEU A 50 -0.10 -10.23 -20.51
N SER A 51 -0.70 -10.57 -21.65
CA SER A 51 -1.83 -11.51 -21.72
C SER A 51 -1.47 -12.97 -21.44
N GLY A 52 -0.18 -13.32 -21.44
CA GLY A 52 0.22 -14.72 -21.43
C GLY A 52 -0.12 -15.45 -22.74
N PHE A 53 -0.23 -16.78 -22.68
CA PHE A 53 -0.54 -17.66 -23.77
C PHE A 53 -1.83 -18.45 -23.49
N SER A 54 -2.46 -18.95 -24.56
CA SER A 54 -3.60 -19.87 -24.46
C SER A 54 -3.18 -21.25 -23.94
N ALA A 55 -4.13 -22.10 -23.61
CA ALA A 55 -3.84 -23.47 -23.19
C ALA A 55 -3.08 -24.23 -24.27
N ALA A 56 -2.00 -24.91 -23.87
CA ALA A 56 -1.18 -25.68 -24.80
C ALA A 56 -1.99 -26.87 -25.38
N PRO A 57 -2.11 -26.98 -26.72
CA PRO A 57 -2.80 -28.10 -27.34
C PRO A 57 -1.98 -29.39 -27.26
N VAL A 58 -2.66 -30.53 -27.31
CA VAL A 58 -1.99 -31.84 -27.42
C VAL A 58 -1.29 -31.94 -28.77
N LYS A 59 0.01 -32.23 -28.74
CA LYS A 59 0.83 -32.48 -29.95
C LYS A 59 0.77 -33.96 -30.32
N ASN A 60 0.24 -34.25 -31.50
CA ASN A 60 0.31 -35.62 -32.05
C ASN A 60 1.70 -35.92 -32.61
N GLU A 61 2.05 -37.22 -32.66
CA GLU A 61 3.30 -37.66 -33.25
C GLU A 61 3.39 -37.23 -34.73
N GLY A 62 4.55 -36.66 -35.09
CA GLY A 62 4.82 -36.17 -36.47
C GLY A 62 4.16 -34.80 -36.81
N SER A 63 3.34 -34.22 -35.96
CA SER A 63 2.75 -32.90 -36.18
C SER A 63 3.71 -31.78 -35.72
N ALA A 64 3.58 -30.57 -36.31
CA ALA A 64 4.29 -29.38 -35.84
C ALA A 64 3.76 -28.91 -34.46
N ILE A 65 4.60 -28.20 -33.71
CA ILE A 65 4.15 -27.49 -32.50
C ILE A 65 3.27 -26.29 -32.89
N ALA A 66 2.31 -25.97 -32.02
CA ALA A 66 1.54 -24.73 -32.15
C ALA A 66 2.36 -23.55 -31.60
N TYR A 67 2.24 -22.40 -32.26
CA TYR A 67 2.79 -21.13 -31.79
C TYR A 67 1.65 -20.21 -31.41
N ASP A 68 1.78 -19.52 -30.30
CA ASP A 68 0.83 -18.50 -29.82
C ASP A 68 1.59 -17.18 -29.59
N ASN A 69 0.86 -16.07 -29.70
CA ASN A 69 1.40 -14.72 -29.57
C ASN A 69 0.85 -14.05 -28.30
N GLY A 70 1.74 -13.66 -27.39
CA GLY A 70 1.40 -12.78 -26.28
C GLY A 70 1.09 -11.36 -26.75
N GLN A 71 0.23 -10.66 -26.04
CA GLN A 71 -0.16 -9.26 -26.30
C GLN A 71 0.08 -8.43 -25.03
N GLU A 72 0.38 -7.14 -25.22
CA GLU A 72 0.29 -6.16 -24.15
C GLU A 72 -1.17 -5.83 -23.90
N VAL A 73 -1.58 -5.81 -22.64
CA VAL A 73 -2.98 -5.59 -22.23
C VAL A 73 -3.19 -4.13 -21.86
N PHE A 74 -2.55 -3.69 -20.80
CA PHE A 74 -2.55 -2.31 -20.36
C PHE A 74 -1.25 -1.98 -19.60
N THR A 75 -1.00 -0.69 -19.41
CA THR A 75 0.17 -0.20 -18.68
C THR A 75 -0.25 0.63 -17.48
N ALA A 76 0.17 0.21 -16.30
CA ALA A 76 0.03 1.00 -15.09
C ALA A 76 1.20 1.97 -14.95
N ARG A 77 0.91 3.26 -14.78
CA ARG A 77 1.93 4.31 -14.66
C ARG A 77 1.98 4.89 -13.25
N TYR A 78 3.18 4.91 -12.69
CA TYR A 78 3.50 5.43 -11.36
C TYR A 78 4.29 6.74 -11.48
N THR A 79 3.66 7.85 -11.22
CA THR A 79 4.34 9.16 -11.22
C THR A 79 4.83 9.48 -9.81
N HIS A 80 6.16 9.63 -9.66
CA HIS A 80 6.75 9.91 -8.35
C HIS A 80 6.48 11.34 -7.90
N GLU A 81 5.93 11.47 -6.71
CA GLU A 81 5.70 12.75 -6.05
C GLU A 81 6.82 13.06 -5.06
N THR A 82 7.19 14.33 -4.98
CA THR A 82 8.14 14.80 -3.98
C THR A 82 7.40 15.34 -2.77
N ILE A 83 7.63 14.72 -1.62
CA ILE A 83 7.10 15.14 -0.34
C ILE A 83 8.23 15.78 0.44
N ALA A 84 8.05 17.03 0.83
CA ALA A 84 9.05 17.77 1.57
C ALA A 84 8.37 18.72 2.56
N LEU A 85 8.94 18.84 3.73
CA LEU A 85 8.53 19.77 4.77
C LEU A 85 9.77 20.20 5.55
N GLY A 86 9.75 21.40 6.09
CA GLY A 86 10.86 21.92 6.88
C GLY A 86 10.39 22.99 7.86
N PHE A 87 11.29 23.36 8.75
CA PHE A 87 11.12 24.49 9.67
C PHE A 87 12.39 25.35 9.70
N SER A 88 12.26 26.58 10.15
CA SER A 88 13.37 27.49 10.35
C SER A 88 13.47 27.88 11.83
N LEU A 89 14.70 28.08 12.30
CA LEU A 89 15.01 28.66 13.57
C LEU A 89 15.62 30.04 13.32
N THR A 90 15.16 31.06 14.03
CA THR A 90 15.67 32.40 13.90
C THR A 90 17.04 32.52 14.56
N GLU A 91 17.84 33.52 14.14
CA GLU A 91 19.17 33.79 14.68
C GLU A 91 19.09 34.12 16.16
N GLU A 92 18.11 34.92 16.56
CA GLU A 92 17.87 35.33 17.94
C GLU A 92 17.54 34.13 18.86
N ALA A 93 16.71 33.19 18.36
CA ALA A 93 16.39 31.99 19.12
C ALA A 93 17.62 31.09 19.34
N ILE A 94 18.58 31.13 18.42
CA ILE A 94 19.84 30.39 18.54
C ILE A 94 20.77 31.12 19.53
N GLU A 95 20.85 32.45 19.50
CA GLU A 95 21.65 33.25 20.41
C GLU A 95 21.16 33.16 21.87
N ASP A 96 19.84 33.15 22.06
CA ASP A 96 19.20 33.02 23.38
C ASP A 96 19.18 31.60 23.94
N ASN A 97 19.83 30.63 23.29
CA ASN A 97 19.93 29.24 23.70
C ASN A 97 18.60 28.53 23.88
N LEU A 98 17.54 29.00 23.17
CA LEU A 98 16.19 28.39 23.19
C LEU A 98 16.05 27.23 22.21
N TYR A 99 17.08 26.95 21.42
CA TYR A 99 17.01 26.02 20.29
C TYR A 99 16.93 24.56 20.71
N ASP A 100 17.49 24.13 21.84
CA ASP A 100 17.53 22.70 22.22
C ASP A 100 16.14 22.09 22.39
N SER A 101 15.28 22.69 23.19
CA SER A 101 13.95 22.18 23.44
C SER A 101 13.00 22.44 22.28
N LEU A 102 13.16 23.57 21.57
CA LEU A 102 12.28 23.98 20.48
C LEU A 102 12.59 23.19 19.21
N SER A 103 13.86 23.06 18.83
CA SER A 103 14.28 22.27 17.67
C SER A 103 13.91 20.79 17.82
N ALA A 104 14.07 20.23 19.02
CA ALA A 104 13.66 18.85 19.30
C ALA A 104 12.15 18.63 19.12
N ARG A 105 11.32 19.58 19.56
CA ARG A 105 9.86 19.51 19.38
C ARG A 105 9.47 19.61 17.92
N TYR A 106 10.05 20.56 17.17
CA TYR A 106 9.77 20.72 15.75
C TYR A 106 10.28 19.54 14.91
N THR A 107 11.43 18.98 15.26
CA THR A 107 11.95 17.77 14.60
C THR A 107 11.02 16.57 14.78
N LYS A 108 10.48 16.35 15.99
CA LYS A 108 9.48 15.32 16.24
C LYS A 108 8.18 15.57 15.47
N ALA A 109 7.71 16.82 15.45
CA ALA A 109 6.53 17.19 14.67
C ALA A 109 6.73 16.98 13.17
N LEU A 110 7.90 17.30 12.64
CA LEU A 110 8.29 17.08 11.25
C LEU A 110 8.29 15.59 10.90
N ALA A 111 8.92 14.76 11.75
CA ALA A 111 8.96 13.31 11.55
C ALA A 111 7.55 12.71 11.51
N ARG A 112 6.68 13.13 12.45
CA ARG A 112 5.26 12.71 12.47
C ARG A 112 4.51 13.15 11.23
N ALA A 113 4.67 14.38 10.77
CA ALA A 113 4.01 14.91 9.59
C ALA A 113 4.42 14.15 8.31
N MET A 114 5.71 13.85 8.15
CA MET A 114 6.22 13.07 7.02
C MET A 114 5.66 11.65 7.02
N SER A 115 5.69 10.95 8.17
CA SER A 115 5.11 9.61 8.32
C SER A 115 3.61 9.62 8.03
N TYR A 116 2.85 10.57 8.61
CA TYR A 116 1.42 10.71 8.38
C TYR A 116 1.08 10.85 6.89
N THR A 117 1.78 11.75 6.18
CA THR A 117 1.55 11.95 4.74
C THR A 117 1.78 10.68 3.93
N LYS A 118 2.84 9.93 4.25
CA LYS A 118 3.16 8.68 3.58
C LYS A 118 2.07 7.63 3.78
N GLN A 119 1.64 7.42 5.02
CA GLN A 119 0.57 6.47 5.34
C GLN A 119 -0.77 6.87 4.70
N THR A 120 -1.11 8.16 4.74
CA THR A 120 -2.34 8.66 4.11
C THR A 120 -2.32 8.46 2.59
N LYS A 121 -1.17 8.70 1.92
CA LYS A 121 -1.02 8.45 0.48
C LYS A 121 -1.11 6.96 0.14
N ALA A 122 -0.54 6.09 0.94
CA ALA A 122 -0.68 4.65 0.78
C ALA A 122 -2.14 4.20 0.93
N ALA A 123 -2.80 4.62 2.00
CA ALA A 123 -4.21 4.30 2.24
C ALA A 123 -5.15 4.91 1.18
N ALA A 124 -4.77 6.04 0.56
CA ALA A 124 -5.58 6.68 -0.48
C ALA A 124 -5.80 5.78 -1.71
N VAL A 125 -4.88 4.84 -2.00
CA VAL A 125 -5.06 3.85 -3.07
C VAL A 125 -6.29 2.98 -2.80
N LEU A 126 -6.48 2.54 -1.55
CA LEU A 126 -7.63 1.73 -1.14
C LEU A 126 -8.89 2.59 -0.94
N ASN A 127 -8.76 3.74 -0.27
CA ASN A 127 -9.87 4.66 -0.01
C ASN A 127 -10.56 5.15 -1.29
N ASN A 128 -9.78 5.36 -2.36
CA ASN A 128 -10.28 5.78 -3.66
C ASN A 128 -10.57 4.60 -4.60
N GLY A 129 -10.30 3.37 -4.17
CA GLY A 129 -10.31 2.20 -5.02
C GLY A 129 -11.67 1.87 -5.66
N PHE A 130 -12.78 2.30 -5.06
CA PHE A 130 -14.13 2.15 -5.63
C PHE A 130 -14.57 3.32 -6.52
N SER A 131 -13.75 4.37 -6.61
CA SER A 131 -14.13 5.60 -7.35
C SER A 131 -13.67 5.53 -8.79
N ALA A 132 -14.59 5.69 -9.73
CA ALA A 132 -14.28 5.79 -11.15
C ALA A 132 -13.43 7.02 -11.53
N SER A 133 -13.28 8.00 -10.61
CA SER A 133 -12.40 9.16 -10.80
C SER A 133 -10.90 8.82 -10.67
N TYR A 134 -10.58 7.64 -10.14
CA TYR A 134 -9.20 7.14 -9.97
C TYR A 134 -9.06 5.78 -10.69
N PRO A 135 -9.07 5.79 -12.05
CA PRO A 135 -9.00 4.55 -12.82
C PRO A 135 -7.61 3.91 -12.70
N GLY A 136 -7.59 2.58 -12.72
CA GLY A 136 -6.39 1.77 -12.87
C GLY A 136 -5.80 1.85 -14.28
N GLY A 137 -4.77 1.03 -14.54
CA GLY A 137 -4.15 0.92 -15.87
C GLY A 137 -5.09 0.40 -16.95
N ASP A 138 -6.11 -0.37 -16.57
CA ASP A 138 -7.17 -0.93 -17.42
C ASP A 138 -8.34 0.05 -17.69
N GLY A 139 -8.30 1.25 -17.13
CA GLY A 139 -9.28 2.31 -17.32
C GLY A 139 -10.54 2.22 -16.46
N VAL A 140 -10.64 1.23 -15.56
CA VAL A 140 -11.73 1.12 -14.57
C VAL A 140 -11.22 1.37 -13.15
N ALA A 141 -12.16 1.53 -12.19
CA ALA A 141 -11.81 1.68 -10.78
C ALA A 141 -11.05 0.44 -10.29
N LEU A 142 -10.17 0.60 -9.29
CA LEU A 142 -9.38 -0.52 -8.73
C LEU A 142 -10.26 -1.68 -8.29
N PHE A 143 -11.37 -1.41 -7.61
CA PHE A 143 -12.37 -2.41 -7.25
C PHE A 143 -13.57 -2.29 -8.19
N SER A 144 -13.68 -3.25 -9.10
CA SER A 144 -14.71 -3.27 -10.12
C SER A 144 -15.20 -4.70 -10.36
N THR A 145 -16.47 -4.83 -10.74
CA THR A 145 -17.05 -6.09 -11.22
C THR A 145 -16.75 -6.36 -12.70
N ALA A 146 -16.04 -5.44 -13.38
CA ALA A 146 -15.93 -5.43 -14.83
C ALA A 146 -14.53 -5.06 -15.34
N HIS A 147 -13.46 -5.66 -14.77
CA HIS A 147 -12.12 -5.55 -15.33
C HIS A 147 -12.04 -6.27 -16.67
N PRO A 148 -11.75 -5.57 -17.79
CA PRO A 148 -11.80 -6.16 -19.12
C PRO A 148 -10.69 -7.19 -19.33
N LEU A 149 -11.02 -8.30 -20.00
CA LEU A 149 -10.08 -9.35 -20.42
C LEU A 149 -9.84 -9.31 -21.92
N VAL A 150 -8.62 -9.62 -22.36
CA VAL A 150 -8.27 -9.72 -23.79
C VAL A 150 -9.05 -10.82 -24.51
N SER A 151 -9.37 -11.91 -23.82
CA SER A 151 -10.20 -13.00 -24.37
C SER A 151 -11.67 -12.64 -24.56
N GLY A 152 -12.08 -11.46 -24.11
CA GLY A 152 -13.48 -11.05 -23.97
C GLY A 152 -14.08 -11.48 -22.64
N GLY A 153 -15.04 -10.71 -22.15
CA GLY A 153 -15.59 -10.87 -20.81
C GLY A 153 -14.87 -9.99 -19.78
N THR A 154 -15.13 -10.26 -18.51
CA THR A 154 -14.61 -9.42 -17.40
C THR A 154 -14.28 -10.27 -16.19
N ASN A 155 -13.27 -9.85 -15.44
CA ASN A 155 -12.99 -10.31 -14.07
C ASN A 155 -13.57 -9.32 -13.05
N SER A 156 -13.89 -9.84 -11.87
CA SER A 156 -14.35 -9.03 -10.74
C SER A 156 -13.45 -9.27 -9.53
N ASN A 157 -12.96 -8.19 -8.94
CA ASN A 157 -12.20 -8.20 -7.67
C ASN A 157 -12.98 -7.55 -6.51
N THR A 158 -14.30 -7.51 -6.64
CA THR A 158 -15.24 -7.05 -5.62
C THR A 158 -16.48 -7.95 -5.63
N PRO A 159 -17.20 -8.09 -4.51
CA PRO A 159 -18.43 -8.87 -4.51
C PRO A 159 -19.49 -8.21 -5.41
N ALA A 160 -20.31 -9.03 -6.07
CA ALA A 160 -21.42 -8.53 -6.90
C ALA A 160 -22.44 -7.70 -6.10
N VAL A 161 -22.63 -8.04 -4.83
CA VAL A 161 -23.44 -7.29 -3.86
C VAL A 161 -22.52 -6.94 -2.71
N GLN A 162 -22.44 -5.65 -2.40
CA GLN A 162 -21.64 -5.13 -1.29
C GLN A 162 -22.04 -5.79 0.03
N ALA A 163 -21.07 -6.21 0.81
CA ALA A 163 -21.31 -6.97 2.04
C ALA A 163 -20.33 -6.57 3.13
N ASP A 164 -20.83 -6.48 4.36
CA ASP A 164 -20.01 -6.29 5.56
C ASP A 164 -19.11 -7.50 5.79
N LEU A 165 -18.03 -7.29 6.51
CA LEU A 165 -17.11 -8.35 6.91
C LEU A 165 -17.80 -9.32 7.87
N ASN A 166 -18.09 -10.50 7.40
CA ASN A 166 -18.61 -11.61 8.17
C ASN A 166 -18.08 -12.94 7.58
N GLU A 167 -18.39 -14.06 8.22
CA GLU A 167 -17.94 -15.38 7.80
C GLU A 167 -18.37 -15.69 6.36
N THR A 168 -19.66 -15.50 6.04
CA THR A 168 -20.22 -15.82 4.72
C THR A 168 -19.62 -14.95 3.61
N SER A 169 -19.46 -13.64 3.85
CA SER A 169 -18.88 -12.74 2.85
C SER A 169 -17.39 -13.04 2.61
N LEU A 170 -16.66 -13.43 3.66
CA LEU A 170 -15.25 -13.78 3.56
C LEU A 170 -15.08 -15.14 2.82
N GLU A 171 -15.92 -16.13 3.10
CA GLU A 171 -15.95 -17.41 2.36
C GLU A 171 -16.27 -17.19 0.88
N ALA A 172 -17.28 -16.36 0.58
CA ALA A 172 -17.62 -16.01 -0.79
C ALA A 172 -16.47 -15.32 -1.54
N ALA A 173 -15.73 -14.43 -0.86
CA ALA A 173 -14.55 -13.78 -1.43
C ALA A 173 -13.43 -14.79 -1.74
N VAL A 174 -13.15 -15.73 -0.83
CA VAL A 174 -12.15 -16.80 -1.04
C VAL A 174 -12.52 -17.66 -2.24
N ILE A 175 -13.79 -18.04 -2.38
CA ILE A 175 -14.30 -18.83 -3.52
C ILE A 175 -14.18 -18.02 -4.82
N GLN A 176 -14.54 -16.73 -4.80
CA GLN A 176 -14.43 -15.85 -5.96
C GLN A 176 -12.98 -15.68 -6.42
N ILE A 177 -12.04 -15.45 -5.50
CA ILE A 177 -10.60 -15.34 -5.80
C ILE A 177 -10.07 -16.65 -6.43
N ALA A 178 -10.45 -17.79 -5.90
CA ALA A 178 -10.05 -19.10 -6.44
C ALA A 178 -10.57 -19.38 -7.85
N ALA A 179 -11.65 -18.72 -8.28
CA ALA A 179 -12.27 -18.87 -9.60
C ALA A 179 -11.72 -17.86 -10.64
N TRP A 180 -10.78 -16.98 -10.29
CA TRP A 180 -10.25 -16.00 -11.23
C TRP A 180 -9.50 -16.65 -12.39
N THR A 181 -9.61 -16.00 -13.54
CA THR A 181 -8.94 -16.39 -14.77
C THR A 181 -7.95 -15.31 -15.21
N ASP A 182 -6.96 -15.72 -15.98
CA ASP A 182 -6.03 -14.80 -16.62
C ASP A 182 -6.68 -14.11 -17.84
N GLU A 183 -5.90 -13.29 -18.53
CA GLU A 183 -6.32 -12.56 -19.74
C GLU A 183 -6.76 -13.46 -20.91
N ARG A 184 -6.39 -14.75 -20.89
CA ARG A 184 -6.76 -15.76 -21.89
C ARG A 184 -7.88 -16.70 -21.43
N GLY A 185 -8.39 -16.49 -20.21
CA GLY A 185 -9.45 -17.32 -19.63
C GLY A 185 -8.93 -18.59 -18.95
N LEU A 186 -7.63 -18.71 -18.70
CA LEU A 186 -7.07 -19.83 -17.95
C LEU A 186 -7.21 -19.56 -16.44
N LEU A 187 -7.60 -20.58 -15.68
CA LEU A 187 -7.73 -20.49 -14.23
C LEU A 187 -6.36 -20.21 -13.59
N ILE A 188 -6.26 -19.13 -12.81
CA ILE A 188 -5.04 -18.73 -12.13
C ILE A 188 -4.85 -19.55 -10.84
N ALA A 189 -5.94 -20.02 -10.21
CA ALA A 189 -5.98 -20.65 -8.89
C ALA A 189 -5.39 -19.74 -7.80
N ALA A 190 -5.70 -18.45 -7.87
CA ALA A 190 -5.25 -17.44 -6.91
C ALA A 190 -5.74 -17.74 -5.49
N LYS A 191 -4.94 -17.31 -4.50
CA LYS A 191 -5.25 -17.49 -3.08
C LYS A 191 -5.15 -16.16 -2.34
N PRO A 192 -6.05 -15.91 -1.38
CA PRO A 192 -5.91 -14.77 -0.48
C PRO A 192 -4.68 -14.96 0.42
N ARG A 193 -4.05 -13.87 0.80
CA ARG A 193 -2.86 -13.85 1.68
C ARG A 193 -3.15 -13.18 3.02
N LYS A 194 -3.59 -11.94 3.00
CA LYS A 194 -3.75 -11.10 4.19
C LYS A 194 -5.03 -10.28 4.11
N LEU A 195 -5.74 -10.17 5.23
CA LEU A 195 -6.92 -9.32 5.38
C LEU A 195 -6.49 -7.93 5.90
N ILE A 196 -6.94 -6.86 5.24
CA ILE A 196 -6.71 -5.47 5.66
C ILE A 196 -8.04 -4.89 6.11
N VAL A 197 -8.07 -4.33 7.32
CA VAL A 197 -9.29 -3.79 7.91
C VAL A 197 -9.05 -2.43 8.58
N PRO A 198 -10.06 -1.57 8.66
CA PRO A 198 -10.02 -0.39 9.52
C PRO A 198 -10.10 -0.78 11.00
N PRO A 199 -9.77 0.13 11.94
CA PRO A 199 -9.83 -0.13 13.37
C PRO A 199 -11.21 -0.63 13.87
N ASN A 200 -12.29 -0.19 13.23
CA ASN A 200 -13.65 -0.58 13.59
C ASN A 200 -13.91 -2.08 13.40
N LEU A 201 -13.27 -2.70 12.43
CA LEU A 201 -13.44 -4.13 12.11
C LEU A 201 -12.39 -5.04 12.77
N MET A 202 -11.44 -4.49 13.54
CA MET A 202 -10.35 -5.25 14.17
C MET A 202 -10.87 -6.45 14.97
N PHE A 203 -11.86 -6.24 15.85
CA PHE A 203 -12.40 -7.32 16.68
C PHE A 203 -13.24 -8.34 15.89
N VAL A 204 -13.82 -7.92 14.76
CA VAL A 204 -14.50 -8.86 13.84
C VAL A 204 -13.47 -9.73 13.16
N ALA A 205 -12.39 -9.13 12.64
CA ALA A 205 -11.29 -9.86 12.01
C ALA A 205 -10.64 -10.87 12.99
N THR A 206 -10.37 -10.47 14.24
CA THR A 206 -9.87 -11.38 15.27
C THR A 206 -10.79 -12.59 15.48
N ARG A 207 -12.11 -12.35 15.60
CA ARG A 207 -13.08 -13.46 15.76
C ARG A 207 -13.13 -14.39 14.56
N LEU A 208 -12.99 -13.86 13.34
CA LEU A 208 -13.04 -14.66 12.11
C LEU A 208 -11.75 -15.46 11.87
N LEU A 209 -10.59 -14.90 12.20
CA LEU A 209 -9.30 -15.49 11.80
C LEU A 209 -8.57 -16.21 12.94
N GLU A 210 -8.84 -15.87 14.21
CA GLU A 210 -8.07 -16.42 15.34
C GLU A 210 -8.83 -17.45 16.20
N THR A 211 -10.17 -17.48 16.14
CA THR A 211 -10.94 -18.46 16.92
C THR A 211 -10.99 -19.82 16.24
N GLU A 212 -10.86 -20.89 17.02
CA GLU A 212 -10.95 -22.27 16.49
C GLU A 212 -12.38 -22.73 16.25
N LEU A 213 -13.30 -22.23 17.07
CA LEU A 213 -14.71 -22.51 16.99
C LEU A 213 -15.50 -21.30 16.51
N ARG A 214 -16.61 -21.56 15.87
CA ARG A 214 -17.53 -20.53 15.39
C ARG A 214 -18.16 -19.77 16.54
N VAL A 215 -18.05 -18.45 16.54
CA VAL A 215 -18.60 -17.61 17.61
C VAL A 215 -20.11 -17.46 17.44
N GLY A 216 -20.89 -17.72 18.49
CA GLY A 216 -22.34 -17.50 18.51
C GLY A 216 -23.18 -18.71 18.14
N THR A 217 -22.59 -19.91 17.99
CA THR A 217 -23.31 -21.16 17.84
C THR A 217 -23.31 -21.96 19.14
N SER A 218 -24.39 -22.69 19.42
CA SER A 218 -24.48 -23.60 20.57
C SER A 218 -23.89 -24.98 20.29
N ASP A 219 -23.61 -25.28 19.01
CA ASP A 219 -23.34 -26.65 18.52
C ASP A 219 -21.83 -26.94 18.36
N ASN A 220 -20.96 -26.09 18.86
CA ASN A 220 -19.50 -26.29 18.84
C ASN A 220 -18.92 -26.43 17.41
N ASP A 221 -19.50 -25.67 16.46
CA ASP A 221 -19.09 -25.68 15.06
C ASP A 221 -17.64 -25.21 14.87
N ILE A 222 -16.97 -25.79 13.90
CA ILE A 222 -15.61 -25.44 13.53
C ILE A 222 -15.62 -24.12 12.72
N ASN A 223 -14.69 -23.22 13.06
CA ASN A 223 -14.38 -22.06 12.19
C ASN A 223 -13.63 -22.54 10.94
N ALA A 224 -14.34 -22.64 9.81
CA ALA A 224 -13.79 -23.17 8.57
C ALA A 224 -12.65 -22.31 8.02
N ILE A 225 -12.73 -20.98 8.14
CA ILE A 225 -11.74 -20.04 7.59
C ILE A 225 -10.37 -20.25 8.25
N LYS A 226 -10.34 -20.30 9.57
CA LYS A 226 -9.10 -20.54 10.33
C LYS A 226 -8.57 -21.96 10.11
N ASN A 227 -9.42 -22.96 10.25
CA ASN A 227 -8.99 -24.37 10.18
C ASN A 227 -8.51 -24.77 8.79
N ASN A 228 -9.04 -24.15 7.73
CA ASN A 228 -8.57 -24.35 6.36
C ASN A 228 -7.31 -23.53 6.02
N GLY A 229 -6.93 -22.57 6.87
CA GLY A 229 -5.80 -21.68 6.60
C GLY A 229 -6.01 -20.81 5.36
N SER A 230 -7.26 -20.41 5.09
CA SER A 230 -7.63 -19.67 3.88
C SER A 230 -6.90 -18.31 3.77
N ILE A 231 -6.51 -17.70 4.88
CA ILE A 231 -5.78 -16.43 4.94
C ILE A 231 -4.51 -16.62 5.78
N PRO A 232 -3.41 -17.11 5.17
CA PRO A 232 -2.23 -17.56 5.90
C PRO A 232 -1.46 -16.46 6.64
N GLU A 233 -1.53 -15.21 6.17
CA GLU A 233 -0.83 -14.06 6.78
C GLU A 233 -1.70 -13.32 7.81
N GLY A 234 -2.90 -13.85 8.12
CA GLY A 234 -3.80 -13.26 9.10
C GLY A 234 -4.38 -11.90 8.65
N TYR A 235 -4.46 -10.95 9.56
CA TYR A 235 -4.99 -9.63 9.27
C TYR A 235 -4.05 -8.51 9.73
N THR A 236 -4.20 -7.35 9.11
CA THR A 236 -3.56 -6.09 9.54
C THR A 236 -4.60 -4.99 9.67
N VAL A 237 -4.38 -4.11 10.65
CA VAL A 237 -5.25 -2.94 10.87
C VAL A 237 -4.57 -1.73 10.28
N ASN A 238 -5.26 -1.04 9.38
CA ASN A 238 -4.78 0.23 8.83
C ASN A 238 -5.62 1.38 9.38
N HIS A 239 -4.96 2.27 10.13
CA HIS A 239 -5.60 3.41 10.80
C HIS A 239 -5.96 4.56 9.86
N PHE A 240 -5.49 4.53 8.61
CA PHE A 240 -5.68 5.59 7.62
C PHE A 240 -6.79 5.27 6.61
N LEU A 241 -7.47 4.13 6.77
CA LEU A 241 -8.68 3.82 6.02
C LEU A 241 -9.82 4.72 6.50
N THR A 242 -10.51 5.34 5.55
CA THR A 242 -11.60 6.28 5.83
C THR A 242 -12.96 5.59 5.90
N ASP A 243 -13.11 4.46 5.21
CA ASP A 243 -14.32 3.66 5.27
C ASP A 243 -14.28 2.75 6.50
N ALA A 244 -15.30 2.91 7.36
CA ALA A 244 -15.40 2.14 8.60
C ALA A 244 -15.83 0.68 8.41
N ASN A 245 -16.46 0.37 7.27
CA ASN A 245 -17.02 -0.93 6.93
C ASN A 245 -16.24 -1.64 5.83
N GLY A 246 -15.35 -0.91 5.13
CA GLY A 246 -14.54 -1.45 4.05
C GLY A 246 -13.53 -2.48 4.54
N TRP A 247 -13.35 -3.56 3.79
CA TRP A 247 -12.36 -4.59 4.04
C TRP A 247 -11.74 -5.09 2.75
N TYR A 248 -10.48 -5.51 2.82
CA TYR A 248 -9.69 -5.85 1.65
C TYR A 248 -8.89 -7.13 1.90
N LEU A 249 -8.68 -7.92 0.84
CA LEU A 249 -7.85 -9.12 0.86
C LEU A 249 -6.74 -8.97 -0.18
N THR A 250 -5.48 -9.04 0.23
CA THR A 250 -4.37 -9.22 -0.71
C THR A 250 -4.34 -10.66 -1.20
N THR A 251 -3.85 -10.87 -2.41
CA THR A 251 -3.75 -12.19 -3.04
C THR A 251 -2.30 -12.54 -3.35
N ASP A 252 -2.05 -13.77 -3.78
CA ASP A 252 -0.75 -14.24 -4.24
C ASP A 252 -0.45 -13.93 -5.71
N VAL A 253 -1.37 -13.23 -6.39
CA VAL A 253 -1.16 -12.76 -7.77
C VAL A 253 -0.03 -11.72 -7.78
N PRO A 254 1.01 -11.91 -8.61
CA PRO A 254 2.14 -11.00 -8.67
C PRO A 254 1.74 -9.62 -9.18
N ASN A 255 2.55 -8.61 -8.87
CA ASN A 255 2.37 -7.23 -9.33
C ASN A 255 1.04 -6.59 -8.88
N GLY A 256 0.60 -6.88 -7.66
CA GLY A 256 -0.56 -6.23 -7.05
C GLY A 256 -0.26 -4.80 -6.60
N LEU A 257 -0.33 -4.56 -5.29
CA LEU A 257 -0.05 -3.26 -4.67
C LEU A 257 1.45 -2.98 -4.64
N LYS A 258 1.89 -1.86 -5.25
CA LYS A 258 3.31 -1.49 -5.33
C LYS A 258 3.60 -0.11 -4.76
N HIS A 259 4.76 -0.03 -4.12
CA HIS A 259 5.35 1.19 -3.58
C HIS A 259 6.74 1.39 -4.21
N PHE A 260 6.88 2.38 -5.08
CA PHE A 260 8.17 2.73 -5.67
C PHE A 260 8.84 3.86 -4.90
N VAL A 261 10.06 3.60 -4.41
CA VAL A 261 10.88 4.59 -3.73
C VAL A 261 11.91 5.16 -4.72
N ARG A 262 11.75 6.43 -5.12
CA ARG A 262 12.71 7.11 -6.00
C ARG A 262 13.85 7.74 -5.21
N THR A 263 13.53 8.40 -4.11
CA THR A 263 14.51 8.98 -3.20
C THR A 263 14.09 8.65 -1.78
N PRO A 264 14.90 7.89 -1.05
CA PRO A 264 14.61 7.59 0.35
C PRO A 264 14.56 8.87 1.18
N LEU A 265 13.93 8.78 2.34
CA LEU A 265 13.84 9.88 3.27
C LEU A 265 15.23 10.44 3.60
N SER A 266 15.41 11.70 3.34
CA SER A 266 16.65 12.43 3.61
C SER A 266 16.38 13.73 4.35
N THR A 267 17.27 14.10 5.23
CA THR A 267 17.22 15.35 5.98
C THR A 267 18.40 16.22 5.60
N SER A 268 18.21 17.53 5.59
CA SER A 268 19.29 18.49 5.38
C SER A 268 19.04 19.76 6.15
N MET A 269 20.12 20.43 6.53
CA MET A 269 20.12 21.69 7.24
C MET A 269 21.03 22.68 6.53
N ASP A 270 20.59 23.92 6.40
CA ASP A 270 21.34 25.00 5.77
C ASP A 270 21.00 26.34 6.44
N GLY A 271 21.93 27.27 6.39
CA GLY A 271 21.75 28.64 6.88
C GLY A 271 21.35 29.58 5.75
N ASP A 272 20.39 30.45 6.02
CA ASP A 272 20.02 31.54 5.13
C ASP A 272 20.93 32.74 5.40
N PHE A 273 21.66 33.18 4.38
CA PHE A 273 22.61 34.28 4.49
C PHE A 273 21.91 35.61 4.76
N ASP A 274 20.76 35.85 4.12
CA ASP A 274 20.08 37.14 4.19
C ASP A 274 19.35 37.37 5.53
N THR A 275 18.77 36.31 6.08
CA THR A 275 17.97 36.39 7.32
C THR A 275 18.69 35.88 8.55
N GLY A 276 19.89 35.28 8.39
CA GLY A 276 20.57 34.61 9.49
C GLY A 276 19.92 33.29 10.00
N ASN A 277 18.77 32.95 9.54
CA ASN A 277 17.99 31.80 10.01
C ASN A 277 18.62 30.46 9.61
N THR A 278 18.47 29.46 10.46
CA THR A 278 18.82 28.08 10.14
C THR A 278 17.58 27.30 9.73
N ARG A 279 17.63 26.63 8.58
CA ARG A 279 16.53 25.86 8.00
C ARG A 279 16.86 24.38 8.07
N TYR A 280 15.93 23.58 8.59
CA TYR A 280 15.98 22.12 8.60
C TYR A 280 14.83 21.57 7.80
N LYS A 281 15.09 20.63 6.89
CA LYS A 281 14.07 20.01 6.03
C LYS A 281 14.24 18.50 5.97
N ALA A 282 13.10 17.81 5.82
CA ALA A 282 13.04 16.42 5.41
C ALA A 282 12.44 16.34 4.01
N ARG A 283 12.91 15.40 3.19
CA ARG A 283 12.46 15.18 1.83
C ARG A 283 12.51 13.69 1.49
N GLU A 284 11.47 13.22 0.82
CA GLU A 284 11.42 11.90 0.19
C GLU A 284 10.68 11.99 -1.15
N ARG A 285 10.86 10.99 -2.02
CA ARG A 285 10.17 10.91 -3.29
C ARG A 285 9.77 9.48 -3.58
N TYR A 286 8.47 9.25 -3.79
CA TYR A 286 7.89 7.93 -3.97
C TYR A 286 6.55 7.99 -4.73
N SER A 287 6.01 6.81 -5.05
CA SER A 287 4.65 6.64 -5.56
C SER A 287 4.04 5.35 -5.02
N PHE A 288 2.72 5.33 -4.90
CA PHE A 288 1.91 4.17 -4.58
C PHE A 288 0.93 3.90 -5.72
N GLY A 289 0.61 2.63 -5.96
CA GLY A 289 -0.38 2.26 -6.95
C GLY A 289 -0.57 0.76 -7.05
N VAL A 290 -1.24 0.34 -8.11
CA VAL A 290 -1.58 -1.05 -8.39
C VAL A 290 -1.24 -1.34 -9.86
N SER A 291 -0.53 -2.44 -10.11
CA SER A 291 -0.21 -2.87 -11.46
C SER A 291 -1.20 -3.92 -11.96
N ASP A 292 -1.57 -4.89 -11.11
CA ASP A 292 -2.61 -5.87 -11.44
C ASP A 292 -3.79 -5.77 -10.44
N PRO A 293 -5.01 -5.46 -10.90
CA PRO A 293 -6.19 -5.39 -10.02
C PRO A 293 -6.53 -6.73 -9.34
N LEU A 294 -6.09 -7.88 -9.88
CA LEU A 294 -6.26 -9.18 -9.24
C LEU A 294 -5.30 -9.41 -8.04
N GLY A 295 -4.33 -8.52 -7.82
CA GLY A 295 -3.49 -8.54 -6.63
C GLY A 295 -4.22 -8.18 -5.33
N ILE A 296 -5.44 -7.67 -5.44
CA ILE A 296 -6.27 -7.30 -4.28
C ILE A 296 -7.75 -7.49 -4.59
N PHE A 297 -8.50 -7.90 -3.57
CA PHE A 297 -9.95 -7.96 -3.55
C PHE A 297 -10.49 -6.99 -2.50
N GLY A 298 -11.61 -6.33 -2.73
CA GLY A 298 -12.16 -5.38 -1.76
C GLY A 298 -13.68 -5.31 -1.76
N SER A 299 -14.25 -4.99 -0.59
CA SER A 299 -15.66 -4.67 -0.41
C SER A 299 -15.78 -3.41 0.44
N PRO A 300 -16.63 -2.44 0.04
CA PRO A 300 -16.85 -1.24 0.84
C PRO A 300 -17.77 -1.48 2.04
N GLY A 301 -18.23 -2.72 2.26
CA GLY A 301 -19.28 -3.02 3.23
C GLY A 301 -20.68 -2.66 2.71
N SER A 302 -21.70 -2.96 3.51
CA SER A 302 -23.07 -2.51 3.25
C SER A 302 -23.23 -1.06 3.73
N THR A 303 -23.84 -0.21 2.91
CA THR A 303 -24.19 1.18 3.23
C THR A 303 -25.41 1.24 4.14
#